data_31ac487aef75318b36e01dd0f57f962e
#
_entry.id   31ac487aef75318b36e01dd0f57f962e
#
_cell.length_a   1.000
_cell.length_b   1.000
_cell.length_c   1.000
_cell.angle_alpha   90.00
_cell.angle_beta   90.00
_cell.angle_gamma   90.00
#
_symmetry.space_group_name_H-M   'P 1'
#
loop_
_entity.id
_entity.type
_entity.pdbx_description
1 polymer ?
#
loop_
_entity_poly.entity_id
_entity_poly.type
_entity_poly.pdbx_seq_one_letter_code
_entity_poly.pdbx_strand_id
1 'polypeptide(L)'
;MRRWQYQFALALLFPWLVWDAWRRYRQARPGQRQRFEQFGRLRDGLPRDGVWLHAVSLGETRTAAMLVKELHRRWPGLPVVLSTTTETGAEAARALGVPHFYAPYDYARGQRRVLRSLRPRLVVVMETELWPNLVREVNRAGVPLVIANARLSDRSFDRYRRWGGALLREVLAGIDLICAQSPADRERFVALGAPRVADCGNLKFDLPVADSIPAVPTDRVHTWLAASTHPGEEQQVLAAHARLRERYADAGLILVPRHPERANEVLRQAESAGFSVGRWRADTPVEQRPMVEVIDRAGLLAERFAEVPVIFMGGSLQPIGGHNPIEPAAVGRAVLSGPEVHNFRAVFAALTEVGAVREVADAEALAAGVIECFEAPAAWRAAGERARAVIAGHRGAADRLADRLAPWLETAG
;
A
#
# COMPACT_ATOMS: atom_id res chain seq x y z
N MET A 1 15.32 -14.03 -21.76
CA MET A 1 14.16 -14.83 -22.23
C MET A 1 13.70 -14.29 -23.58
N ARG A 2 13.27 -15.16 -24.50
CA ARG A 2 12.63 -14.79 -25.78
C ARG A 2 11.12 -14.96 -25.67
N ARG A 3 10.37 -14.27 -26.49
CA ARG A 3 8.91 -14.27 -26.45
C ARG A 3 8.27 -15.66 -26.62
N TRP A 4 8.78 -16.50 -27.55
CA TRP A 4 8.23 -17.84 -27.75
C TRP A 4 8.35 -18.71 -26.49
N GLN A 5 9.42 -18.53 -25.68
CA GLN A 5 9.61 -19.22 -24.39
C GLN A 5 8.53 -18.80 -23.39
N TYR A 6 8.21 -17.49 -23.35
CA TYR A 6 7.11 -16.97 -22.53
C TYR A 6 5.75 -17.56 -22.93
N GLN A 7 5.45 -17.56 -24.25
CA GLN A 7 4.20 -18.13 -24.74
C GLN A 7 4.10 -19.63 -24.48
N PHE A 8 5.20 -20.35 -24.61
CA PHE A 8 5.26 -21.78 -24.31
C PHE A 8 5.00 -22.05 -22.80
N ALA A 9 5.64 -21.28 -21.91
CA ALA A 9 5.40 -21.37 -20.47
C ALA A 9 3.93 -21.08 -20.13
N LEU A 10 3.34 -20.06 -20.72
CA LEU A 10 1.91 -19.76 -20.54
C LEU A 10 1.01 -20.89 -21.05
N ALA A 11 1.33 -21.50 -22.18
CA ALA A 11 0.57 -22.62 -22.72
C ALA A 11 0.58 -23.83 -21.77
N LEU A 12 1.74 -24.13 -21.16
CA LEU A 12 1.86 -25.18 -20.16
C LEU A 12 1.07 -24.88 -18.87
N LEU A 13 1.01 -23.62 -18.47
CA LEU A 13 0.27 -23.19 -17.28
C LEU A 13 -1.25 -23.10 -17.52
N PHE A 14 -1.70 -23.05 -18.78
CA PHE A 14 -3.11 -22.81 -19.12
C PHE A 14 -4.09 -23.81 -18.50
N PRO A 15 -3.86 -25.14 -18.54
CA PRO A 15 -4.77 -26.09 -17.93
C PRO A 15 -4.92 -25.88 -16.42
N TRP A 16 -3.81 -25.57 -15.75
CA TRP A 16 -3.82 -25.28 -14.31
C TRP A 16 -4.58 -23.99 -13.99
N LEU A 17 -4.40 -22.92 -14.78
CA LEU A 17 -5.12 -21.66 -14.61
C LEU A 17 -6.63 -21.83 -14.82
N VAL A 18 -7.03 -22.65 -15.80
CA VAL A 18 -8.45 -22.99 -16.03
C VAL A 18 -9.01 -23.76 -14.84
N TRP A 19 -8.26 -24.75 -14.33
CA TRP A 19 -8.67 -25.52 -13.15
C TRP A 19 -8.76 -24.66 -11.90
N ASP A 20 -7.76 -23.79 -11.65
CA ASP A 20 -7.77 -22.87 -10.50
C ASP A 20 -8.94 -21.87 -10.59
N ALA A 21 -9.17 -21.28 -11.76
CA ALA A 21 -10.32 -20.40 -12.00
C ALA A 21 -11.66 -21.12 -11.75
N TRP A 22 -11.79 -22.37 -12.20
CA TRP A 22 -12.98 -23.19 -11.99
C TRP A 22 -13.16 -23.54 -10.49
N ARG A 23 -12.08 -23.95 -9.81
CA ARG A 23 -12.09 -24.21 -8.37
C ARG A 23 -12.58 -23.01 -7.58
N ARG A 24 -12.02 -21.84 -7.85
CA ARG A 24 -12.38 -20.58 -7.20
C ARG A 24 -13.80 -20.15 -7.52
N TYR A 25 -14.27 -20.39 -8.76
CA TYR A 25 -15.65 -20.13 -9.15
C TYR A 25 -16.65 -20.97 -8.34
N ARG A 26 -16.33 -22.24 -8.08
CA ARG A 26 -17.17 -23.12 -7.25
C ARG A 26 -17.21 -22.69 -5.78
N GLN A 27 -16.14 -22.10 -5.27
CA GLN A 27 -16.04 -21.64 -3.89
C GLN A 27 -16.56 -20.20 -3.70
N ALA A 28 -16.81 -19.46 -4.77
CA ALA A 28 -17.25 -18.08 -4.71
C ALA A 28 -18.70 -17.96 -4.23
N ARG A 29 -18.97 -16.98 -3.35
CA ARG A 29 -20.31 -16.63 -2.88
C ARG A 29 -21.18 -16.09 -4.03
N PRO A 30 -22.54 -16.22 -3.95
CA PRO A 30 -23.43 -15.53 -4.88
C PRO A 30 -23.09 -14.04 -4.96
N GLY A 31 -22.91 -13.50 -6.16
CA GLY A 31 -22.42 -12.12 -6.38
C GLY A 31 -20.91 -11.97 -6.62
N GLN A 32 -20.09 -12.92 -6.20
CA GLN A 32 -18.63 -12.95 -6.48
C GLN A 32 -18.27 -13.78 -7.74
N ARG A 33 -19.27 -14.35 -8.42
CA ARG A 33 -19.08 -15.29 -9.55
C ARG A 33 -18.58 -14.66 -10.86
N GLN A 34 -18.01 -13.46 -10.82
CA GLN A 34 -17.57 -12.69 -11.99
C GLN A 34 -16.23 -13.16 -12.60
N ARG A 35 -15.73 -14.34 -12.25
CA ARG A 35 -14.35 -14.79 -12.54
C ARG A 35 -14.10 -15.24 -13.99
N PHE A 36 -15.11 -15.28 -14.85
CA PHE A 36 -14.88 -15.42 -16.30
C PHE A 36 -14.22 -14.18 -16.91
N GLU A 37 -14.21 -13.06 -16.19
CA GLU A 37 -13.48 -11.84 -16.55
C GLU A 37 -11.97 -12.10 -16.70
N GLN A 38 -11.39 -13.03 -15.92
CA GLN A 38 -9.99 -13.45 -16.03
C GLN A 38 -9.65 -14.09 -17.40
N PHE A 39 -10.65 -14.42 -18.21
CA PHE A 39 -10.50 -14.84 -19.61
C PHE A 39 -10.89 -13.74 -20.61
N GLY A 40 -11.05 -12.50 -20.12
CA GLY A 40 -11.40 -11.34 -20.91
C GLY A 40 -12.89 -11.24 -21.30
N ARG A 41 -13.77 -11.99 -20.64
CA ARG A 41 -15.23 -11.88 -20.83
C ARG A 41 -15.78 -10.95 -19.76
N LEU A 42 -15.82 -9.66 -20.07
CA LEU A 42 -16.35 -8.65 -19.15
C LEU A 42 -17.87 -8.71 -19.09
N ARG A 43 -18.43 -8.32 -17.96
CA ARG A 43 -19.86 -8.07 -17.79
C ARG A 43 -20.28 -6.83 -18.58
N ASP A 44 -21.55 -6.73 -18.87
CA ASP A 44 -22.14 -5.52 -19.45
C ASP A 44 -22.19 -4.38 -18.44
N GLY A 45 -22.25 -3.14 -18.94
CA GLY A 45 -22.37 -1.93 -18.12
C GLY A 45 -21.04 -1.37 -17.60
N LEU A 46 -19.90 -1.93 -17.95
CA LEU A 46 -18.61 -1.27 -17.65
C LEU A 46 -18.41 -0.04 -18.56
N PRO A 47 -17.84 1.05 -18.02
CA PRO A 47 -17.61 2.26 -18.79
C PRO A 47 -16.63 2.02 -19.93
N ARG A 48 -16.85 2.75 -21.03
CA ARG A 48 -16.03 2.71 -22.24
C ARG A 48 -15.40 4.06 -22.49
N ASP A 49 -14.43 4.08 -23.40
CA ASP A 49 -13.80 5.29 -23.91
C ASP A 49 -13.16 6.17 -22.81
N GLY A 50 -12.71 5.55 -21.72
CA GLY A 50 -12.08 6.18 -20.56
C GLY A 50 -10.69 5.63 -20.24
N VAL A 51 -10.31 5.66 -18.98
CA VAL A 51 -9.04 5.12 -18.48
C VAL A 51 -9.25 3.71 -17.93
N TRP A 52 -8.48 2.75 -18.43
CA TRP A 52 -8.33 1.44 -17.78
C TRP A 52 -7.14 1.49 -16.84
N LEU A 53 -7.42 1.45 -15.54
CA LEU A 53 -6.42 1.42 -14.47
C LEU A 53 -6.24 -0.02 -13.97
N HIS A 54 -5.02 -0.55 -14.03
CA HIS A 54 -4.71 -1.91 -13.58
C HIS A 54 -3.87 -1.88 -12.30
N ALA A 55 -4.41 -2.45 -11.21
CA ALA A 55 -3.79 -2.57 -9.90
C ALA A 55 -3.94 -4.00 -9.38
N VAL A 56 -2.85 -4.74 -9.24
CA VAL A 56 -2.89 -6.18 -8.95
C VAL A 56 -3.38 -6.48 -7.54
N SER A 57 -2.92 -5.73 -6.54
CA SER A 57 -3.10 -6.01 -5.12
C SER A 57 -3.93 -4.94 -4.38
N LEU A 58 -4.30 -5.24 -3.12
CA LEU A 58 -4.93 -4.28 -2.21
C LEU A 58 -4.09 -3.00 -2.05
N GLY A 59 -2.75 -3.14 -1.89
CA GLY A 59 -1.84 -2.00 -1.72
C GLY A 59 -1.84 -1.09 -2.93
N GLU A 60 -1.75 -1.69 -4.13
CA GLU A 60 -1.83 -0.94 -5.39
C GLU A 60 -3.20 -0.30 -5.61
N THR A 61 -4.28 -0.97 -5.24
CA THR A 61 -5.65 -0.42 -5.34
C THR A 61 -5.80 0.83 -4.47
N ARG A 62 -5.27 0.81 -3.25
CA ARG A 62 -5.26 1.98 -2.37
C ARG A 62 -4.42 3.13 -2.95
N THR A 63 -3.28 2.82 -3.53
CA THR A 63 -2.43 3.81 -4.20
C THR A 63 -3.12 4.35 -5.46
N ALA A 64 -3.77 3.48 -6.23
CA ALA A 64 -4.56 3.86 -7.41
C ALA A 64 -5.73 4.81 -7.06
N ALA A 65 -6.32 4.68 -5.86
CA ALA A 65 -7.38 5.56 -5.40
C ALA A 65 -6.97 7.05 -5.38
N MET A 66 -5.71 7.34 -5.06
CA MET A 66 -5.18 8.70 -5.06
C MET A 66 -5.15 9.26 -6.48
N LEU A 67 -4.70 8.45 -7.45
CA LEU A 67 -4.72 8.82 -8.86
C LEU A 67 -6.16 8.99 -9.38
N VAL A 68 -7.07 8.07 -9.05
CA VAL A 68 -8.49 8.17 -9.45
C VAL A 68 -9.12 9.47 -8.95
N LYS A 69 -8.88 9.82 -7.69
CA LYS A 69 -9.37 11.07 -7.10
C LYS A 69 -8.86 12.28 -7.88
N GLU A 70 -7.57 12.29 -8.24
CA GLU A 70 -6.96 13.37 -9.00
C GLU A 70 -7.47 13.43 -10.44
N LEU A 71 -7.64 12.30 -11.11
CA LEU A 71 -8.23 12.22 -12.45
C LEU A 71 -9.65 12.79 -12.47
N HIS A 72 -10.49 12.44 -11.50
CA HIS A 72 -11.87 12.96 -11.41
C HIS A 72 -11.91 14.45 -11.04
N ARG A 73 -10.92 14.94 -10.26
CA ARG A 73 -10.81 16.36 -9.93
C ARG A 73 -10.48 17.20 -11.18
N ARG A 74 -9.56 16.72 -12.02
CA ARG A 74 -9.13 17.44 -13.24
C ARG A 74 -10.09 17.27 -14.41
N TRP A 75 -10.61 16.07 -14.59
CA TRP A 75 -11.53 15.73 -15.68
C TRP A 75 -12.84 15.15 -15.10
N PRO A 76 -13.74 16.01 -14.61
CA PRO A 76 -15.05 15.58 -14.12
C PRO A 76 -15.80 14.83 -15.24
N GLY A 77 -16.27 13.62 -14.93
CA GLY A 77 -16.97 12.78 -15.90
C GLY A 77 -16.07 11.86 -16.73
N LEU A 78 -14.74 11.90 -16.57
CA LEU A 78 -13.83 10.94 -17.19
C LEU A 78 -14.16 9.52 -16.70
N PRO A 79 -14.55 8.59 -17.58
CA PRO A 79 -14.80 7.22 -17.18
C PRO A 79 -13.50 6.55 -16.73
N VAL A 80 -13.48 6.00 -15.53
CA VAL A 80 -12.35 5.20 -15.02
C VAL A 80 -12.87 3.82 -14.67
N VAL A 81 -12.18 2.78 -15.10
CA VAL A 81 -12.45 1.39 -14.73
C VAL A 81 -11.19 0.77 -14.13
N LEU A 82 -11.34 0.10 -12.99
CA LEU A 82 -10.25 -0.52 -12.27
C LEU A 82 -10.26 -2.03 -12.47
N SER A 83 -9.09 -2.64 -12.68
CA SER A 83 -8.94 -4.08 -12.67
C SER A 83 -7.96 -4.56 -11.61
N THR A 84 -8.30 -5.66 -10.93
CA THR A 84 -7.43 -6.30 -9.92
C THR A 84 -7.32 -7.79 -10.15
N THR A 85 -6.34 -8.44 -9.49
CA THR A 85 -6.20 -9.90 -9.53
C THR A 85 -6.64 -10.57 -8.22
N THR A 86 -6.70 -9.81 -7.11
CA THR A 86 -7.02 -10.33 -5.77
C THR A 86 -8.42 -9.93 -5.32
N GLU A 87 -9.05 -10.74 -4.46
CA GLU A 87 -10.37 -10.44 -3.88
C GLU A 87 -10.32 -9.18 -3.00
N THR A 88 -9.27 -9.05 -2.16
CA THR A 88 -9.10 -7.88 -1.30
C THR A 88 -8.89 -6.58 -2.09
N GLY A 89 -8.23 -6.66 -3.25
CA GLY A 89 -8.14 -5.56 -4.20
C GLY A 89 -9.51 -5.20 -4.81
N ALA A 90 -10.30 -6.21 -5.17
CA ALA A 90 -11.64 -6.02 -5.69
C ALA A 90 -12.60 -5.40 -4.66
N GLU A 91 -12.51 -5.80 -3.40
CA GLU A 91 -13.28 -5.20 -2.30
C GLU A 91 -12.92 -3.72 -2.11
N ALA A 92 -11.63 -3.40 -2.13
CA ALA A 92 -11.16 -2.03 -2.06
C ALA A 92 -11.65 -1.18 -3.24
N ALA A 93 -11.62 -1.71 -4.46
CA ALA A 93 -12.12 -1.02 -5.64
C ALA A 93 -13.63 -0.73 -5.55
N ARG A 94 -14.42 -1.70 -5.06
CA ARG A 94 -15.86 -1.52 -4.81
C ARG A 94 -16.13 -0.45 -3.75
N ALA A 95 -15.34 -0.45 -2.66
CA ALA A 95 -15.46 0.55 -1.60
C ALA A 95 -15.15 1.98 -2.09
N LEU A 96 -14.32 2.12 -3.14
CA LEU A 96 -14.05 3.40 -3.80
C LEU A 96 -15.17 3.86 -4.73
N GLY A 97 -16.19 3.04 -5.00
CA GLY A 97 -17.25 3.33 -5.95
C GLY A 97 -16.78 3.35 -7.42
N VAL A 98 -15.59 2.82 -7.72
CA VAL A 98 -15.05 2.74 -9.08
C VAL A 98 -15.51 1.45 -9.74
N PRO A 99 -16.05 1.50 -10.98
CA PRO A 99 -16.34 0.29 -11.75
C PRO A 99 -15.13 -0.63 -11.83
N HIS A 100 -15.33 -1.91 -11.50
CA HIS A 100 -14.26 -2.87 -11.33
C HIS A 100 -14.51 -4.16 -12.11
N PHE A 101 -13.43 -4.82 -12.56
CA PHE A 101 -13.44 -6.19 -13.06
C PHE A 101 -12.16 -6.93 -12.67
N TYR A 102 -12.18 -8.28 -12.73
CA TYR A 102 -10.97 -9.06 -12.53
C TYR A 102 -10.11 -9.06 -13.78
N ALA A 103 -8.85 -8.66 -13.63
CA ALA A 103 -7.89 -8.59 -14.72
C ALA A 103 -7.75 -9.94 -15.43
N PRO A 104 -7.70 -9.95 -16.77
CA PRO A 104 -7.47 -11.19 -17.51
C PRO A 104 -6.05 -11.69 -17.27
N TYR A 105 -5.88 -13.00 -17.21
CA TYR A 105 -4.54 -13.60 -17.29
C TYR A 105 -3.81 -13.07 -18.52
N ASP A 106 -2.47 -13.00 -18.48
CA ASP A 106 -1.68 -12.40 -19.57
C ASP A 106 -1.68 -13.24 -20.86
N TYR A 107 -2.89 -13.55 -21.37
CA TYR A 107 -3.10 -14.18 -22.68
C TYR A 107 -3.61 -13.15 -23.69
N ALA A 108 -2.97 -13.11 -24.85
CA ALA A 108 -3.28 -12.17 -25.93
C ALA A 108 -4.77 -12.11 -26.28
N ARG A 109 -5.47 -13.28 -26.28
CA ARG A 109 -6.90 -13.33 -26.58
C ARG A 109 -7.76 -12.67 -25.50
N GLY A 110 -7.40 -12.83 -24.23
CA GLY A 110 -8.08 -12.20 -23.10
C GLY A 110 -7.89 -10.68 -23.13
N GLN A 111 -6.65 -10.22 -23.29
CA GLN A 111 -6.31 -8.78 -23.37
C GLN A 111 -7.05 -8.09 -24.52
N ARG A 112 -7.06 -8.71 -25.72
CA ARG A 112 -7.80 -8.18 -26.89
C ARG A 112 -9.31 -8.07 -26.64
N ARG A 113 -9.92 -9.01 -25.92
CA ARG A 113 -11.36 -8.94 -25.60
C ARG A 113 -11.65 -7.76 -24.67
N VAL A 114 -10.82 -7.57 -23.64
CA VAL A 114 -10.96 -6.43 -22.71
C VAL A 114 -10.80 -5.11 -23.47
N LEU A 115 -9.76 -4.96 -24.28
CA LEU A 115 -9.53 -3.75 -25.08
C LEU A 115 -10.70 -3.43 -26.01
N ARG A 116 -11.27 -4.44 -26.68
CA ARG A 116 -12.46 -4.26 -27.54
C ARG A 116 -13.71 -3.89 -26.76
N SER A 117 -13.87 -4.44 -25.55
CA SER A 117 -15.02 -4.16 -24.69
C SER A 117 -14.98 -2.77 -24.10
N LEU A 118 -13.83 -2.36 -23.55
CA LEU A 118 -13.66 -1.07 -22.86
C LEU A 118 -13.31 0.07 -23.83
N ARG A 119 -12.62 -0.22 -24.93
CA ARG A 119 -12.07 0.80 -25.87
C ARG A 119 -11.37 1.95 -25.13
N PRO A 120 -10.40 1.63 -24.23
CA PRO A 120 -9.83 2.67 -23.37
C PRO A 120 -9.05 3.68 -24.21
N ARG A 121 -9.11 4.94 -23.81
CA ARG A 121 -8.25 6.03 -24.36
C ARG A 121 -6.82 5.92 -23.86
N LEU A 122 -6.67 5.35 -22.64
CA LEU A 122 -5.40 5.20 -21.94
C LEU A 122 -5.47 3.94 -21.06
N VAL A 123 -4.38 3.18 -21.05
CA VAL A 123 -4.15 2.11 -20.07
C VAL A 123 -3.06 2.56 -19.09
N VAL A 124 -3.38 2.54 -17.80
CA VAL A 124 -2.44 2.85 -16.73
C VAL A 124 -2.24 1.60 -15.88
N VAL A 125 -1.01 1.18 -15.73
CA VAL A 125 -0.63 0.02 -14.91
C VAL A 125 0.11 0.52 -13.68
N MET A 126 -0.30 0.06 -12.50
CA MET A 126 0.31 0.47 -11.24
C MET A 126 1.59 -0.31 -10.95
N GLU A 127 2.54 0.38 -10.32
CA GLU A 127 3.81 -0.16 -9.83
C GLU A 127 4.65 -0.85 -10.93
N THR A 128 4.94 -2.16 -10.84
CA THR A 128 5.89 -2.82 -11.77
C THR A 128 5.30 -4.09 -12.37
N GLU A 129 4.12 -3.97 -12.94
CA GLU A 129 3.43 -5.08 -13.61
C GLU A 129 3.76 -5.11 -15.11
N LEU A 130 4.91 -5.71 -15.45
CA LEU A 130 5.40 -5.83 -16.83
C LEU A 130 4.83 -7.09 -17.50
N TRP A 131 3.60 -7.03 -17.96
CA TRP A 131 2.90 -8.14 -18.61
C TRP A 131 3.07 -8.12 -20.14
N PRO A 132 3.87 -9.05 -20.73
CA PRO A 132 4.27 -8.96 -22.13
C PRO A 132 3.12 -8.98 -23.15
N ASN A 133 2.06 -9.74 -22.89
CA ASN A 133 0.92 -9.77 -23.82
C ASN A 133 0.00 -8.57 -23.64
N LEU A 134 -0.20 -8.07 -22.42
CA LEU A 134 -0.91 -6.82 -22.18
C LEU A 134 -0.24 -5.68 -22.96
N VAL A 135 1.06 -5.45 -22.73
CA VAL A 135 1.81 -4.39 -23.41
C VAL A 135 1.65 -4.49 -24.93
N ARG A 136 1.84 -5.69 -25.47
CA ARG A 136 1.73 -5.91 -26.92
C ARG A 136 0.33 -5.68 -27.48
N GLU A 137 -0.71 -6.17 -26.81
CA GLU A 137 -2.07 -6.04 -27.34
C GLU A 137 -2.59 -4.60 -27.19
N VAL A 138 -2.15 -3.86 -26.15
CA VAL A 138 -2.40 -2.42 -26.00
C VAL A 138 -1.77 -1.64 -27.16
N ASN A 139 -0.48 -1.89 -27.43
CA ASN A 139 0.22 -1.28 -28.57
C ASN A 139 -0.43 -1.60 -29.91
N ARG A 140 -0.87 -2.85 -30.12
CA ARG A 140 -1.57 -3.24 -31.36
C ARG A 140 -2.92 -2.58 -31.53
N ALA A 141 -3.56 -2.21 -30.43
CA ALA A 141 -4.81 -1.47 -30.43
C ALA A 141 -4.59 0.04 -30.66
N GLY A 142 -3.33 0.51 -30.70
CA GLY A 142 -2.99 1.92 -30.81
C GLY A 142 -3.35 2.73 -29.57
N VAL A 143 -3.46 2.07 -28.41
CA VAL A 143 -3.82 2.69 -27.13
C VAL A 143 -2.53 3.03 -26.36
N PRO A 144 -2.40 4.25 -25.83
CA PRO A 144 -1.27 4.61 -24.96
C PRO A 144 -1.23 3.75 -23.69
N LEU A 145 0.01 3.40 -23.25
CA LEU A 145 0.27 2.63 -22.06
C LEU A 145 1.26 3.34 -21.13
N VAL A 146 0.85 3.59 -19.91
CA VAL A 146 1.67 4.23 -18.89
C VAL A 146 1.83 3.30 -17.68
N ILE A 147 3.05 3.21 -17.15
CA ILE A 147 3.29 2.63 -15.82
C ILE A 147 3.31 3.78 -14.81
N ALA A 148 2.41 3.74 -13.84
CA ALA A 148 2.26 4.75 -12.80
C ALA A 148 2.83 4.27 -11.47
N ASN A 149 3.43 5.17 -10.70
CA ASN A 149 4.06 4.86 -9.41
C ASN A 149 5.07 3.71 -9.51
N ALA A 150 5.86 3.69 -10.59
CA ALA A 150 6.75 2.60 -10.95
C ALA A 150 7.88 2.44 -9.91
N ARG A 151 8.02 1.21 -9.38
CA ARG A 151 9.03 0.85 -8.40
C ARG A 151 9.85 -0.34 -8.89
N LEU A 152 11.16 -0.29 -8.71
CA LEU A 152 12.04 -1.40 -9.08
C LEU A 152 13.07 -1.65 -7.97
N SER A 153 12.86 -2.68 -7.15
CA SER A 153 13.81 -3.07 -6.12
C SER A 153 15.14 -3.55 -6.71
N ASP A 154 16.25 -3.45 -5.95
CA ASP A 154 17.57 -3.93 -6.38
C ASP A 154 17.53 -5.38 -6.85
N ARG A 155 16.86 -6.25 -6.08
CA ARG A 155 16.69 -7.68 -6.42
C ARG A 155 15.94 -7.87 -7.75
N SER A 156 14.91 -7.08 -8.01
CA SER A 156 14.16 -7.15 -9.28
C SER A 156 14.98 -6.57 -10.44
N PHE A 157 15.69 -5.46 -10.21
CA PHE A 157 16.59 -4.87 -11.18
C PHE A 157 17.66 -5.87 -11.62
N ASP A 158 18.38 -6.52 -10.69
CA ASP A 158 19.39 -7.53 -10.99
C ASP A 158 18.82 -8.73 -11.73
N ARG A 159 17.61 -9.18 -11.34
CA ARG A 159 16.91 -10.26 -12.03
C ARG A 159 16.56 -9.87 -13.47
N TYR A 160 16.02 -8.68 -13.69
CA TYR A 160 15.67 -8.19 -15.03
C TYR A 160 16.92 -7.96 -15.88
N ARG A 161 17.98 -7.42 -15.32
CA ARG A 161 19.26 -7.23 -16.01
C ARG A 161 19.86 -8.57 -16.46
N ARG A 162 19.79 -9.60 -15.61
CA ARG A 162 20.37 -10.93 -15.89
C ARG A 162 19.51 -11.77 -16.84
N TRP A 163 18.18 -11.75 -16.66
CA TRP A 163 17.28 -12.71 -17.32
C TRP A 163 16.29 -12.09 -18.30
N GLY A 164 16.11 -10.77 -18.29
CA GLY A 164 15.09 -10.07 -19.08
C GLY A 164 15.29 -10.24 -20.60
N GLY A 165 16.49 -10.03 -21.08
CA GLY A 165 16.87 -10.24 -22.48
C GLY A 165 16.01 -9.48 -23.48
N ALA A 166 15.75 -10.11 -24.65
CA ALA A 166 15.01 -9.50 -25.73
C ALA A 166 13.53 -9.21 -25.36
N LEU A 167 12.92 -10.08 -24.56
CA LEU A 167 11.52 -9.90 -24.15
C LEU A 167 11.32 -8.66 -23.28
N LEU A 168 12.22 -8.41 -22.33
CA LEU A 168 12.14 -7.22 -21.49
C LEU A 168 12.30 -5.95 -22.33
N ARG A 169 13.25 -5.94 -23.28
CA ARG A 169 13.43 -4.79 -24.18
C ARG A 169 12.19 -4.54 -25.04
N GLU A 170 11.55 -5.61 -25.56
CA GLU A 170 10.28 -5.51 -26.30
C GLU A 170 9.19 -4.91 -25.43
N VAL A 171 9.07 -5.36 -24.18
CA VAL A 171 8.06 -4.85 -23.23
C VAL A 171 8.32 -3.38 -22.90
N LEU A 172 9.54 -3.00 -22.52
CA LEU A 172 9.87 -1.63 -22.16
C LEU A 172 9.72 -0.67 -23.35
N ALA A 173 10.08 -1.11 -24.56
CA ALA A 173 9.89 -0.31 -25.79
C ALA A 173 8.40 -0.07 -26.12
N GLY A 174 7.52 -0.95 -25.65
CA GLY A 174 6.08 -0.84 -25.84
C GLY A 174 5.35 -0.02 -24.78
N ILE A 175 6.04 0.61 -23.85
CA ILE A 175 5.45 1.49 -22.82
C ILE A 175 5.71 2.94 -23.20
N ASP A 176 4.64 3.73 -23.29
CA ASP A 176 4.73 5.12 -23.73
C ASP A 176 5.38 6.03 -22.69
N LEU A 177 5.17 5.74 -21.39
CA LEU A 177 5.80 6.46 -20.30
C LEU A 177 5.86 5.59 -19.03
N ILE A 178 6.99 5.63 -18.34
CA ILE A 178 7.16 5.07 -17.00
C ILE A 178 7.30 6.25 -16.02
N CYS A 179 6.34 6.40 -15.13
CA CYS A 179 6.37 7.37 -14.03
C CYS A 179 6.93 6.70 -12.78
N ALA A 180 8.24 6.87 -12.58
CA ALA A 180 8.96 6.32 -11.44
C ALA A 180 8.59 7.05 -10.14
N GLN A 181 8.58 6.31 -9.02
CA GLN A 181 8.27 6.88 -7.70
C GLN A 181 9.50 7.52 -7.02
N SER A 182 10.70 7.32 -7.55
CA SER A 182 11.94 7.90 -7.03
C SER A 182 12.99 8.07 -8.14
N PRO A 183 13.99 8.96 -7.95
CA PRO A 183 15.14 9.07 -8.85
C PRO A 183 15.86 7.73 -9.05
N ALA A 184 16.07 6.95 -7.99
CA ALA A 184 16.70 5.64 -8.07
C ALA A 184 15.92 4.63 -8.92
N ASP A 185 14.59 4.61 -8.80
CA ASP A 185 13.75 3.77 -9.66
C ASP A 185 13.83 4.23 -11.12
N ARG A 186 13.82 5.55 -11.37
CA ARG A 186 14.01 6.12 -12.70
C ARG A 186 15.33 5.65 -13.34
N GLU A 187 16.44 5.76 -12.61
CA GLU A 187 17.76 5.33 -13.10
C GLU A 187 17.79 3.84 -13.44
N ARG A 188 17.17 2.99 -12.61
CA ARG A 188 17.08 1.55 -12.86
C ARG A 188 16.27 1.23 -14.12
N PHE A 189 15.14 1.88 -14.37
CA PHE A 189 14.35 1.68 -15.58
C PHE A 189 15.12 2.17 -16.83
N VAL A 190 15.81 3.31 -16.76
CA VAL A 190 16.70 3.80 -17.83
C VAL A 190 17.82 2.80 -18.12
N ALA A 191 18.47 2.27 -17.08
CA ALA A 191 19.53 1.27 -17.21
C ALA A 191 19.03 -0.06 -17.81
N LEU A 192 17.75 -0.41 -17.67
CA LEU A 192 17.13 -1.55 -18.34
C LEU A 192 16.73 -1.27 -19.80
N GLY A 193 16.91 -0.02 -20.27
CA GLY A 193 16.62 0.38 -21.64
C GLY A 193 15.18 0.89 -21.86
N ALA A 194 14.49 1.35 -20.83
CA ALA A 194 13.20 2.01 -20.99
C ALA A 194 13.37 3.35 -21.72
N PRO A 195 12.62 3.61 -22.82
CA PRO A 195 12.86 4.79 -23.67
C PRO A 195 12.36 6.10 -23.05
N ARG A 196 11.31 6.05 -22.25
CA ARG A 196 10.66 7.23 -21.65
C ARG A 196 10.36 7.00 -20.18
N VAL A 197 11.14 7.64 -19.30
CA VAL A 197 11.00 7.53 -17.84
C VAL A 197 11.00 8.93 -17.24
N ALA A 198 9.98 9.25 -16.45
CA ALA A 198 9.88 10.49 -15.67
C ALA A 198 9.90 10.16 -14.17
N ASP A 199 10.45 11.07 -13.37
CA ASP A 199 10.26 11.06 -11.92
C ASP A 199 8.95 11.78 -11.62
N CYS A 200 7.97 11.06 -11.06
CA CYS A 200 6.67 11.62 -10.71
C CYS A 200 6.46 11.63 -9.18
N GLY A 201 7.37 11.03 -8.42
CA GLY A 201 7.22 10.85 -6.98
C GLY A 201 6.30 9.67 -6.62
N ASN A 202 6.20 9.40 -5.33
CA ASN A 202 5.46 8.25 -4.82
C ASN A 202 4.06 8.68 -4.34
N LEU A 203 3.03 8.15 -4.99
CA LEU A 203 1.62 8.41 -4.66
C LEU A 203 1.27 8.15 -3.20
N LYS A 204 1.99 7.26 -2.51
CA LYS A 204 1.75 6.98 -1.08
C LYS A 204 1.94 8.20 -0.20
N PHE A 205 2.71 9.21 -0.63
CA PHE A 205 2.88 10.47 0.10
C PHE A 205 1.72 11.46 -0.08
N ASP A 206 0.81 11.23 -1.01
CA ASP A 206 -0.32 12.12 -1.29
C ASP A 206 -1.49 11.97 -0.30
N LEU A 207 -1.20 11.38 0.86
CA LEU A 207 -2.15 11.37 1.98
C LEU A 207 -2.40 12.80 2.48
N PRO A 208 -3.60 13.07 3.01
CA PRO A 208 -3.85 14.33 3.70
C PRO A 208 -2.83 14.51 4.83
N VAL A 209 -2.18 15.65 4.86
CA VAL A 209 -1.28 16.06 5.97
C VAL A 209 -2.06 17.02 6.86
N ALA A 210 -2.01 16.80 8.15
CA ALA A 210 -2.66 17.69 9.10
C ALA A 210 -2.08 19.10 9.02
N ASP A 211 -2.93 20.12 9.04
CA ASP A 211 -2.50 21.53 9.01
C ASP A 211 -1.67 21.89 10.26
N SER A 212 -2.05 21.30 11.39
CA SER A 212 -1.33 21.39 12.66
C SER A 212 -1.20 20.02 13.30
N ILE A 213 -0.20 19.84 14.18
CA ILE A 213 -0.08 18.60 14.94
C ILE A 213 -1.17 18.55 16.01
N PRO A 214 -2.06 17.55 15.98
CA PRO A 214 -3.09 17.40 17.00
C PRO A 214 -2.46 17.27 18.39
N ALA A 215 -3.02 17.97 19.37
CA ALA A 215 -2.63 17.77 20.77
C ALA A 215 -3.00 16.36 21.21
N VAL A 216 -2.11 15.73 21.97
CA VAL A 216 -2.43 14.47 22.63
C VAL A 216 -3.41 14.77 23.76
N PRO A 217 -4.55 14.04 23.87
CA PRO A 217 -5.47 14.19 24.99
C PRO A 217 -4.75 14.01 26.34
N THR A 218 -5.10 14.81 27.34
CA THR A 218 -4.43 14.80 28.64
C THR A 218 -4.54 13.45 29.37
N ASP A 219 -5.59 12.71 29.10
CA ASP A 219 -5.86 11.36 29.60
C ASP A 219 -5.13 10.25 28.83
N ARG A 220 -4.32 10.62 27.82
CA ARG A 220 -3.54 9.69 27.00
C ARG A 220 -2.05 10.04 26.91
N VAL A 221 -1.56 10.91 27.75
CA VAL A 221 -0.14 11.34 27.74
C VAL A 221 0.83 10.20 28.01
N HIS A 222 0.42 9.18 28.79
CA HIS A 222 1.16 7.95 29.02
C HIS A 222 0.57 6.75 28.25
N THR A 223 -0.19 7.00 27.18
CA THR A 223 -0.69 5.92 26.30
C THR A 223 0.19 5.82 25.06
N TRP A 224 0.54 4.60 24.67
CA TRP A 224 1.24 4.35 23.43
C TRP A 224 0.48 3.36 22.52
N LEU A 225 0.82 3.36 21.25
CA LEU A 225 0.14 2.58 20.23
C LEU A 225 1.10 1.61 19.56
N ALA A 226 0.79 0.32 19.57
CA ALA A 226 1.46 -0.68 18.75
C ALA A 226 0.59 -0.98 17.51
N ALA A 227 1.01 -0.46 16.36
CA ALA A 227 0.23 -0.45 15.11
C ALA A 227 0.60 -1.61 14.19
N SER A 228 -0.39 -2.33 13.69
CA SER A 228 -0.24 -3.37 12.66
C SER A 228 0.72 -4.50 13.07
N THR A 229 0.60 -5.00 14.28
CA THR A 229 1.46 -6.05 14.82
C THR A 229 1.17 -7.43 14.19
N HIS A 230 2.17 -8.29 14.22
CA HIS A 230 2.13 -9.66 13.69
C HIS A 230 2.44 -10.69 14.79
N PRO A 231 2.14 -11.99 14.52
CA PRO A 231 2.52 -13.08 15.44
C PRO A 231 4.00 -13.00 15.84
N GLY A 232 4.26 -13.06 17.15
CA GLY A 232 5.60 -12.94 17.73
C GLY A 232 6.01 -11.52 18.11
N GLU A 233 5.39 -10.48 17.53
CA GLU A 233 5.61 -9.09 17.95
C GLU A 233 4.77 -8.73 19.18
N GLU A 234 3.52 -9.20 19.25
CA GLU A 234 2.63 -8.90 20.37
C GLU A 234 3.23 -9.31 21.72
N GLN A 235 3.96 -10.41 21.76
CA GLN A 235 4.67 -10.85 22.98
C GLN A 235 5.76 -9.86 23.38
N GLN A 236 6.52 -9.34 22.43
CA GLN A 236 7.55 -8.31 22.68
C GLN A 236 6.92 -6.99 23.11
N VAL A 237 5.83 -6.59 22.49
CA VAL A 237 5.04 -5.40 22.81
C VAL A 237 4.50 -5.49 24.23
N LEU A 238 3.92 -6.62 24.63
CA LEU A 238 3.40 -6.84 25.98
C LEU A 238 4.52 -6.88 27.02
N ALA A 239 5.67 -7.49 26.71
CA ALA A 239 6.85 -7.48 27.58
C ALA A 239 7.41 -6.07 27.77
N ALA A 240 7.45 -5.27 26.69
CA ALA A 240 7.82 -3.86 26.77
C ALA A 240 6.83 -3.05 27.63
N HIS A 241 5.53 -3.31 27.48
CA HIS A 241 4.50 -2.64 28.27
C HIS A 241 4.57 -3.01 29.75
N ALA A 242 4.89 -4.26 30.10
CA ALA A 242 5.13 -4.65 31.49
C ALA A 242 6.26 -3.83 32.14
N ARG A 243 7.41 -3.72 31.47
CA ARG A 243 8.54 -2.92 31.93
C ARG A 243 8.20 -1.42 32.05
N LEU A 244 7.43 -0.90 31.09
CA LEU A 244 6.97 0.49 31.11
C LEU A 244 6.12 0.76 32.36
N ARG A 245 5.23 -0.16 32.73
CA ARG A 245 4.34 -0.02 33.90
C ARG A 245 5.04 -0.10 35.25
N GLU A 246 6.25 -0.65 35.31
CA GLU A 246 7.09 -0.55 36.53
C GLU A 246 7.45 0.91 36.84
N ARG A 247 7.54 1.77 35.81
CA ARG A 247 7.87 3.20 35.96
C ARG A 247 6.65 4.11 35.87
N TYR A 248 5.69 3.79 35.03
CA TYR A 248 4.45 4.54 34.79
C TYR A 248 3.25 3.61 35.04
N ALA A 249 2.79 3.53 36.26
CA ALA A 249 1.69 2.65 36.65
C ALA A 249 0.37 2.93 35.93
N ASP A 250 0.19 4.16 35.41
CA ASP A 250 -0.94 4.62 34.61
C ASP A 250 -0.76 4.41 33.10
N ALA A 251 0.37 3.83 32.67
CA ALA A 251 0.60 3.61 31.25
C ALA A 251 -0.47 2.72 30.62
N GLY A 252 -1.01 3.19 29.47
CA GLY A 252 -1.95 2.47 28.63
C GLY A 252 -1.32 2.02 27.30
N LEU A 253 -1.80 0.90 26.78
CA LEU A 253 -1.43 0.38 25.46
C LEU A 253 -2.65 0.23 24.57
N ILE A 254 -2.60 0.83 23.37
CA ILE A 254 -3.53 0.49 22.28
C ILE A 254 -2.81 -0.47 21.34
N LEU A 255 -3.31 -1.69 21.20
CA LEU A 255 -2.71 -2.74 20.39
C LEU A 255 -3.59 -3.06 19.20
N VAL A 256 -3.03 -2.93 17.99
CA VAL A 256 -3.76 -3.09 16.73
C VAL A 256 -3.10 -4.17 15.88
N PRO A 257 -3.60 -5.41 15.93
CA PRO A 257 -3.08 -6.47 15.08
C PRO A 257 -3.35 -6.16 13.60
N ARG A 258 -2.40 -6.51 12.74
CA ARG A 258 -2.53 -6.34 11.28
C ARG A 258 -3.76 -7.05 10.71
N HIS A 259 -4.14 -8.14 11.31
CA HIS A 259 -5.29 -8.98 10.98
C HIS A 259 -6.31 -8.91 12.11
N PRO A 260 -7.42 -8.15 11.94
CA PRO A 260 -8.43 -7.96 12.99
C PRO A 260 -9.03 -9.27 13.53
N GLU A 261 -9.07 -10.32 12.72
CA GLU A 261 -9.53 -11.66 13.13
C GLU A 261 -8.68 -12.29 14.25
N ARG A 262 -7.45 -11.80 14.45
CA ARG A 262 -6.56 -12.22 15.53
C ARG A 262 -6.83 -11.51 16.85
N ALA A 263 -7.72 -10.54 16.91
CA ALA A 263 -7.96 -9.75 18.12
C ALA A 263 -8.26 -10.62 19.36
N ASN A 264 -9.03 -11.71 19.19
CA ASN A 264 -9.30 -12.64 20.31
C ASN A 264 -8.05 -13.38 20.80
N GLU A 265 -7.12 -13.70 19.92
CA GLU A 265 -5.83 -14.32 20.29
C GLU A 265 -4.99 -13.31 21.08
N VAL A 266 -4.89 -12.07 20.59
CA VAL A 266 -4.13 -11.00 21.22
C VAL A 266 -4.69 -10.62 22.59
N LEU A 267 -6.01 -10.56 22.75
CA LEU A 267 -6.66 -10.36 24.04
C LEU A 267 -6.21 -11.44 25.06
N ARG A 268 -6.29 -12.72 24.68
CA ARG A 268 -5.85 -13.83 25.56
C ARG A 268 -4.36 -13.76 25.91
N GLN A 269 -3.50 -13.35 24.97
CA GLN A 269 -2.07 -13.16 25.22
C GLN A 269 -1.85 -12.05 26.27
N ALA A 270 -2.56 -10.94 26.17
CA ALA A 270 -2.44 -9.83 27.11
C ALA A 270 -3.01 -10.19 28.51
N GLU A 271 -4.13 -10.94 28.59
CA GLU A 271 -4.67 -11.51 29.85
C GLU A 271 -3.66 -12.46 30.51
N SER A 272 -3.04 -13.36 29.72
CA SER A 272 -2.03 -14.29 30.21
C SER A 272 -0.76 -13.59 30.69
N ALA A 273 -0.47 -12.41 30.19
CA ALA A 273 0.62 -11.55 30.64
C ALA A 273 0.26 -10.72 31.90
N GLY A 274 -0.96 -10.89 32.45
CA GLY A 274 -1.40 -10.25 33.70
C GLY A 274 -2.03 -8.88 33.54
N PHE A 275 -2.38 -8.44 32.32
CA PHE A 275 -3.01 -7.15 32.10
C PHE A 275 -4.55 -7.22 32.17
N SER A 276 -5.18 -6.15 32.64
CA SER A 276 -6.59 -5.92 32.34
C SER A 276 -6.72 -5.57 30.87
N VAL A 277 -7.63 -6.24 30.16
CA VAL A 277 -7.75 -6.11 28.69
C VAL A 277 -9.18 -5.83 28.27
N GLY A 278 -9.34 -5.16 27.15
CA GLY A 278 -10.65 -4.94 26.55
C GLY A 278 -10.54 -4.56 25.07
N ARG A 279 -11.68 -4.63 24.38
CA ARG A 279 -11.78 -4.12 23.03
C ARG A 279 -11.89 -2.61 23.09
N TRP A 280 -11.10 -1.94 22.28
CA TRP A 280 -11.19 -0.49 22.17
C TRP A 280 -12.62 -0.05 21.78
N ARG A 281 -13.13 0.96 22.45
CA ARG A 281 -14.41 1.62 22.18
C ARG A 281 -14.26 3.13 22.35
N ALA A 282 -14.86 3.90 21.46
CA ALA A 282 -14.75 5.36 21.46
C ALA A 282 -15.35 6.02 22.72
N ASP A 283 -16.37 5.38 23.28
CA ASP A 283 -17.20 5.87 24.39
C ASP A 283 -16.81 5.28 25.75
N THR A 284 -15.70 4.54 25.84
CA THR A 284 -15.21 3.99 27.12
C THR A 284 -14.74 5.13 28.03
N PRO A 285 -15.36 5.32 29.20
CA PRO A 285 -14.87 6.31 30.18
C PRO A 285 -13.43 6.03 30.60
N VAL A 286 -12.68 7.08 30.91
CA VAL A 286 -11.24 6.98 31.24
C VAL A 286 -11.00 5.99 32.38
N GLU A 287 -11.82 6.05 33.42
CA GLU A 287 -11.72 5.23 34.63
C GLU A 287 -12.03 3.74 34.39
N GLN A 288 -12.64 3.45 33.26
CA GLN A 288 -13.03 2.07 32.86
C GLN A 288 -12.11 1.51 31.78
N ARG A 289 -11.13 2.29 31.30
CA ARG A 289 -10.19 1.79 30.28
C ARG A 289 -9.29 0.71 30.86
N PRO A 290 -9.16 -0.40 30.17
CA PRO A 290 -8.21 -1.44 30.57
C PRO A 290 -6.78 -1.00 30.29
N MET A 291 -5.80 -1.69 30.90
CA MET A 291 -4.37 -1.45 30.64
C MET A 291 -3.99 -1.65 29.19
N VAL A 292 -4.67 -2.60 28.51
CA VAL A 292 -4.46 -2.90 27.08
C VAL A 292 -5.81 -2.88 26.37
N GLU A 293 -5.92 -1.94 25.44
CA GLU A 293 -7.07 -1.81 24.53
C GLU A 293 -6.73 -2.44 23.16
N VAL A 294 -7.49 -3.43 22.71
CA VAL A 294 -7.27 -4.08 21.40
C VAL A 294 -8.27 -3.58 20.37
N ILE A 295 -7.78 -3.09 19.24
CA ILE A 295 -8.63 -2.72 18.10
C ILE A 295 -8.89 -3.95 17.23
N ASP A 296 -10.16 -4.33 17.10
CA ASP A 296 -10.64 -5.51 16.41
C ASP A 296 -11.29 -5.23 15.03
N ARG A 297 -11.16 -4.00 14.53
CA ARG A 297 -11.79 -3.56 13.28
C ARG A 297 -10.83 -2.78 12.39
N ALA A 298 -10.92 -3.03 11.09
CA ALA A 298 -10.20 -2.25 10.09
C ALA A 298 -10.75 -0.81 9.99
N GLY A 299 -9.88 0.12 9.60
CA GLY A 299 -10.25 1.52 9.31
C GLY A 299 -10.15 2.48 10.51
N LEU A 300 -9.99 1.98 11.74
CA LEU A 300 -9.90 2.82 12.95
C LEU A 300 -8.49 3.33 13.26
N LEU A 301 -7.45 2.71 12.72
CA LEU A 301 -6.06 2.99 13.09
C LEU A 301 -5.61 4.43 12.77
N ALA A 302 -6.02 4.96 11.62
CA ALA A 302 -5.56 6.28 11.15
C ALA A 302 -5.89 7.42 12.14
N GLU A 303 -7.08 7.38 12.73
CA GLU A 303 -7.51 8.37 13.72
C GLU A 303 -6.73 8.26 15.04
N ARG A 304 -6.33 7.04 15.40
CA ARG A 304 -5.63 6.76 16.67
C ARG A 304 -4.20 7.31 16.70
N PHE A 305 -3.56 7.47 15.54
CA PHE A 305 -2.24 8.09 15.48
C PHE A 305 -2.20 9.49 16.10
N ALA A 306 -3.28 10.25 15.99
CA ALA A 306 -3.38 11.58 16.57
C ALA A 306 -3.57 11.59 18.10
N GLU A 307 -4.03 10.48 18.69
CA GLU A 307 -4.43 10.43 20.11
C GLU A 307 -3.31 10.02 21.06
N VAL A 308 -2.18 9.59 20.56
CA VAL A 308 -1.06 9.08 21.39
C VAL A 308 0.23 9.82 21.08
N PRO A 309 1.14 9.94 22.07
CA PRO A 309 2.43 10.61 21.86
C PRO A 309 3.42 9.74 21.09
N VAL A 310 3.36 8.43 21.21
CA VAL A 310 4.34 7.51 20.61
C VAL A 310 3.68 6.30 19.97
N ILE A 311 4.25 5.87 18.83
CA ILE A 311 3.73 4.81 18.00
C ILE A 311 4.85 3.84 17.66
N PHE A 312 4.62 2.54 17.91
CA PHE A 312 5.43 1.47 17.36
C PHE A 312 4.79 0.95 16.07
N MET A 313 5.56 0.92 15.00
CA MET A 313 5.11 0.36 13.71
C MET A 313 5.52 -1.10 13.59
N GLY A 314 4.55 -2.00 13.68
CA GLY A 314 4.73 -3.45 13.60
C GLY A 314 5.10 -3.98 12.21
N GLY A 315 5.26 -5.29 12.11
CA GLY A 315 5.83 -5.98 10.96
C GLY A 315 7.33 -5.71 10.82
N SER A 316 7.96 -5.14 11.85
CA SER A 316 9.33 -4.63 11.83
C SER A 316 10.29 -5.36 12.78
N LEU A 317 9.78 -6.04 13.83
CA LEU A 317 10.56 -6.94 14.69
C LEU A 317 10.54 -8.40 14.18
N GLN A 318 9.77 -8.68 13.15
CA GLN A 318 9.70 -9.95 12.45
C GLN A 318 10.03 -9.71 10.97
N PRO A 319 10.48 -10.72 10.20
CA PRO A 319 10.90 -10.56 8.80
C PRO A 319 9.71 -10.36 7.84
N ILE A 320 8.83 -9.43 8.18
CA ILE A 320 7.64 -9.06 7.40
C ILE A 320 7.93 -7.87 6.48
N GLY A 321 8.81 -6.93 6.92
CA GLY A 321 9.24 -5.79 6.12
C GLY A 321 8.66 -4.44 6.51
N GLY A 322 8.04 -4.34 7.69
CA GLY A 322 7.50 -3.09 8.23
C GLY A 322 6.19 -2.63 7.58
N HIS A 323 5.40 -1.88 8.33
CA HIS A 323 4.17 -1.25 7.85
C HIS A 323 4.37 0.25 7.56
N ASN A 324 3.32 0.89 7.04
CA ASN A 324 3.36 2.25 6.49
C ASN A 324 3.59 3.33 7.56
N PRO A 325 4.76 3.99 7.62
CA PRO A 325 5.03 5.06 8.58
C PRO A 325 4.54 6.44 8.09
N ILE A 326 4.01 6.54 6.87
CA ILE A 326 3.56 7.82 6.29
C ILE A 326 2.34 8.34 7.05
N GLU A 327 1.42 7.46 7.45
CA GLU A 327 0.19 7.87 8.16
C GLU A 327 0.48 8.54 9.51
N PRO A 328 1.26 7.95 10.43
CA PRO A 328 1.62 8.63 11.66
C PRO A 328 2.49 9.88 11.42
N ALA A 329 3.41 9.85 10.46
CA ALA A 329 4.23 11.00 10.10
C ALA A 329 3.38 12.17 9.55
N ALA A 330 2.33 11.89 8.76
CA ALA A 330 1.42 12.91 8.22
C ALA A 330 0.64 13.68 9.31
N VAL A 331 0.39 13.06 10.46
CA VAL A 331 -0.21 13.72 11.64
C VAL A 331 0.84 14.21 12.65
N GLY A 332 2.11 14.24 12.26
CA GLY A 332 3.19 14.80 13.05
C GLY A 332 3.61 13.90 14.22
N ARG A 333 3.62 12.59 14.05
CA ARG A 333 4.14 11.64 15.04
C ARG A 333 5.44 11.01 14.56
N ALA A 334 6.45 11.03 15.42
CA ALA A 334 7.63 10.20 15.29
C ALA A 334 7.27 8.74 15.65
N VAL A 335 8.04 7.78 15.14
CA VAL A 335 7.73 6.36 15.29
C VAL A 335 8.90 5.56 15.84
N LEU A 336 8.58 4.52 16.59
CA LEU A 336 9.49 3.41 16.90
C LEU A 336 9.28 2.30 15.86
N SER A 337 10.35 1.66 15.41
CA SER A 337 10.28 0.57 14.43
C SER A 337 11.40 -0.43 14.66
N GLY A 338 11.16 -1.70 14.41
CA GLY A 338 12.22 -2.68 14.30
C GLY A 338 13.07 -2.50 13.03
N PRO A 339 14.13 -3.31 12.85
CA PRO A 339 15.06 -3.20 11.72
C PRO A 339 14.47 -3.67 10.38
N GLU A 340 13.42 -4.48 10.41
CA GLU A 340 12.83 -5.06 9.21
C GLU A 340 11.83 -4.09 8.56
N VAL A 341 12.33 -3.21 7.66
CA VAL A 341 11.53 -2.14 7.02
C VAL A 341 11.57 -2.15 5.50
N HIS A 342 11.93 -3.29 4.89
CA HIS A 342 12.19 -3.37 3.45
C HIS A 342 11.00 -3.03 2.54
N ASN A 343 9.74 -3.13 3.04
CA ASN A 343 8.54 -2.72 2.28
C ASN A 343 8.43 -1.19 2.12
N PHE A 344 9.01 -0.43 3.07
CA PHE A 344 8.96 1.03 3.12
C PHE A 344 10.36 1.65 3.31
N ARG A 345 11.42 0.97 2.89
CA ARG A 345 12.82 1.35 3.13
C ARG A 345 13.11 2.83 2.85
N ALA A 346 12.68 3.33 1.68
CA ALA A 346 12.94 4.72 1.30
C ALA A 346 12.23 5.72 2.23
N VAL A 347 11.01 5.38 2.69
CA VAL A 347 10.26 6.23 3.62
C VAL A 347 10.91 6.23 4.99
N PHE A 348 11.25 5.05 5.51
CA PHE A 348 11.96 4.94 6.79
C PHE A 348 13.31 5.66 6.75
N ALA A 349 14.09 5.52 5.66
CA ALA A 349 15.35 6.24 5.50
C ALA A 349 15.16 7.76 5.58
N ALA A 350 14.21 8.32 4.84
CA ALA A 350 13.93 9.75 4.86
C ALA A 350 13.47 10.26 6.24
N LEU A 351 12.67 9.46 6.95
CA LEU A 351 12.22 9.81 8.30
C LEU A 351 13.35 9.66 9.33
N THR A 352 14.23 8.67 9.18
CA THR A 352 15.40 8.47 10.04
C THR A 352 16.40 9.62 9.89
N GLU A 353 16.63 10.10 8.67
CA GLU A 353 17.53 11.21 8.37
C GLU A 353 17.15 12.50 9.12
N VAL A 354 15.87 12.71 9.36
CA VAL A 354 15.37 13.85 10.15
C VAL A 354 15.15 13.53 11.64
N GLY A 355 15.57 12.34 12.11
CA GLY A 355 15.42 11.91 13.50
C GLY A 355 13.97 11.67 13.93
N ALA A 356 13.11 11.26 13.00
CA ALA A 356 11.70 10.98 13.25
C ALA A 356 11.37 9.47 13.37
N VAL A 357 12.39 8.63 13.21
CA VAL A 357 12.31 7.17 13.47
C VAL A 357 13.40 6.81 14.47
N ARG A 358 13.03 6.05 15.48
CA ARG A 358 13.97 5.36 16.37
C ARG A 358 13.84 3.86 16.14
N GLU A 359 14.95 3.24 15.76
CA GLU A 359 15.03 1.79 15.63
C GLU A 359 15.13 1.12 17.01
N VAL A 360 14.38 0.03 17.20
CA VAL A 360 14.34 -0.79 18.40
C VAL A 360 14.50 -2.26 18.02
N ALA A 361 15.41 -2.96 18.68
CA ALA A 361 15.76 -4.34 18.32
C ALA A 361 14.89 -5.40 19.03
N ASP A 362 14.34 -5.06 20.19
CA ASP A 362 13.65 -6.02 21.07
C ASP A 362 12.70 -5.30 22.05
N ALA A 363 12.09 -6.06 22.95
CA ALA A 363 11.17 -5.54 23.96
C ALA A 363 11.82 -4.54 24.92
N GLU A 364 13.10 -4.70 25.23
CA GLU A 364 13.83 -3.80 26.15
C GLU A 364 14.08 -2.44 25.48
N ALA A 365 14.60 -2.46 24.25
CA ALA A 365 14.80 -1.25 23.45
C ALA A 365 13.47 -0.55 23.14
N LEU A 366 12.38 -1.31 22.93
CA LEU A 366 11.05 -0.78 22.73
C LEU A 366 10.54 -0.06 23.98
N ALA A 367 10.65 -0.68 25.15
CA ALA A 367 10.28 -0.05 26.43
C ALA A 367 11.09 1.24 26.67
N ALA A 368 12.41 1.19 26.45
CA ALA A 368 13.29 2.34 26.59
C ALA A 368 12.89 3.49 25.64
N GLY A 369 12.52 3.17 24.38
CA GLY A 369 12.06 4.16 23.42
C GLY A 369 10.74 4.82 23.81
N VAL A 370 9.80 4.07 24.37
CA VAL A 370 8.53 4.64 24.89
C VAL A 370 8.78 5.52 26.12
N ILE A 371 9.63 5.08 27.06
CA ILE A 371 10.02 5.87 28.23
C ILE A 371 10.66 7.20 27.82
N GLU A 372 11.61 7.18 26.89
CA GLU A 372 12.24 8.41 26.38
C GLU A 372 11.23 9.39 25.80
N CYS A 373 10.21 8.88 25.07
CA CYS A 373 9.14 9.72 24.57
C CYS A 373 8.37 10.41 25.71
N PHE A 374 8.03 9.69 26.77
CA PHE A 374 7.29 10.23 27.91
C PHE A 374 8.12 11.22 28.72
N GLU A 375 9.45 11.03 28.81
CA GLU A 375 10.38 11.92 29.51
C GLU A 375 10.73 13.17 28.70
N ALA A 376 10.73 13.08 27.36
CA ALA A 376 11.13 14.19 26.50
C ALA A 376 10.03 14.51 25.43
N PRO A 377 8.79 14.83 25.88
CA PRO A 377 7.64 14.97 24.93
C PRO A 377 7.85 16.11 23.92
N ALA A 378 8.57 17.18 24.32
CA ALA A 378 8.89 18.29 23.42
C ALA A 378 9.85 17.86 22.29
N ALA A 379 10.86 17.04 22.57
CA ALA A 379 11.80 16.53 21.58
C ALA A 379 11.10 15.59 20.58
N TRP A 380 10.23 14.71 21.07
CA TRP A 380 9.44 13.80 20.22
C TRP A 380 8.41 14.56 19.36
N ARG A 381 7.80 15.60 19.90
CA ARG A 381 6.93 16.48 19.11
C ARG A 381 7.70 17.17 17.99
N ALA A 382 8.89 17.72 18.28
CA ALA A 382 9.74 18.33 17.27
C ALA A 382 10.18 17.30 16.19
N ALA A 383 10.46 16.06 16.56
CA ALA A 383 10.73 14.97 15.61
C ALA A 383 9.49 14.69 14.74
N GLY A 384 8.30 14.67 15.32
CA GLY A 384 7.04 14.55 14.59
C GLY A 384 6.78 15.70 13.61
N GLU A 385 7.14 16.94 13.98
CA GLU A 385 7.06 18.11 13.08
C GLU A 385 7.97 17.93 11.86
N ARG A 386 9.19 17.46 12.06
CA ARG A 386 10.12 17.14 10.96
C ARG A 386 9.58 16.01 10.10
N ALA A 387 9.00 14.94 10.70
CA ALA A 387 8.34 13.88 9.97
C ALA A 387 7.24 14.41 9.05
N ARG A 388 6.35 15.25 9.58
CA ARG A 388 5.27 15.87 8.82
C ARG A 388 5.80 16.73 7.67
N ALA A 389 6.86 17.50 7.90
CA ALA A 389 7.50 18.30 6.86
C ALA A 389 8.07 17.43 5.71
N VAL A 390 8.70 16.28 6.03
CA VAL A 390 9.16 15.31 5.03
C VAL A 390 7.98 14.81 4.19
N ILE A 391 6.88 14.39 4.82
CA ILE A 391 5.71 13.90 4.08
C ILE A 391 5.12 15.02 3.21
N ALA A 392 4.96 16.23 3.75
CA ALA A 392 4.44 17.38 3.00
C ALA A 392 5.32 17.73 1.78
N GLY A 393 6.64 17.66 1.92
CA GLY A 393 7.59 17.93 0.83
C GLY A 393 7.58 16.89 -0.30
N HIS A 394 7.11 15.67 -0.04
CA HIS A 394 7.01 14.61 -1.04
C HIS A 394 5.63 14.51 -1.71
N ARG A 395 4.65 15.33 -1.32
CA ARG A 395 3.30 15.35 -1.90
C ARG A 395 3.29 15.86 -3.34
N GLY A 396 2.14 15.72 -3.99
CA GLY A 396 1.89 16.17 -5.36
C GLY A 396 2.29 15.16 -6.42
N ALA A 397 2.53 13.91 -6.06
CA ALA A 397 2.82 12.84 -7.01
C ALA A 397 1.63 12.58 -7.94
N ALA A 398 0.39 12.59 -7.42
CA ALA A 398 -0.82 12.40 -8.22
C ALA A 398 -1.02 13.56 -9.21
N ASP A 399 -0.73 14.78 -8.78
CA ASP A 399 -0.82 15.99 -9.60
C ASP A 399 0.21 15.94 -10.75
N ARG A 400 1.50 15.69 -10.42
CA ARG A 400 2.55 15.51 -11.43
C ARG A 400 2.26 14.35 -12.40
N LEU A 401 1.71 13.25 -11.89
CA LEU A 401 1.33 12.11 -12.72
C LEU A 401 0.17 12.49 -13.65
N ALA A 402 -0.85 13.18 -13.15
CA ALA A 402 -1.97 13.66 -13.97
C ALA A 402 -1.50 14.64 -15.07
N ASP A 403 -0.53 15.54 -14.79
CA ASP A 403 0.10 16.37 -15.82
C ASP A 403 0.72 15.54 -16.94
N ARG A 404 1.38 14.44 -16.60
CA ARG A 404 1.97 13.53 -17.58
C ARG A 404 0.93 12.76 -18.40
N LEU A 405 -0.26 12.53 -17.83
CA LEU A 405 -1.37 11.85 -18.52
C LEU A 405 -2.22 12.77 -19.38
N ALA A 406 -2.21 14.09 -19.12
CA ALA A 406 -3.01 15.09 -19.80
C ALA A 406 -2.96 15.00 -21.34
N PRO A 407 -1.80 14.81 -22.00
CA PRO A 407 -1.74 14.74 -23.48
C PRO A 407 -2.63 13.65 -24.09
N TRP A 408 -2.92 12.58 -23.36
CA TRP A 408 -3.78 11.47 -23.84
C TRP A 408 -5.24 11.61 -23.42
N LEU A 409 -5.54 12.51 -22.48
CA LEU A 409 -6.89 12.70 -21.93
C LEU A 409 -7.58 13.94 -22.51
N GLU A 410 -6.80 14.96 -22.89
CA GLU A 410 -7.30 16.25 -23.42
C GLU A 410 -7.52 16.25 -24.93
N THR A 411 -6.88 15.34 -25.68
CA THR A 411 -6.95 15.29 -27.16
C THR A 411 -8.23 14.69 -27.75
N ALA A 412 -9.33 14.66 -27.02
CA ALA A 412 -10.61 14.16 -27.50
C ALA A 412 -11.68 15.25 -27.43
N GLY A 413 -11.56 16.22 -28.33
CA GLY A 413 -12.63 17.08 -28.80
C GLY A 413 -13.12 16.58 -30.16
#